data_95040d88b349db96e4264bd911845786
#
_entry.id   95040d88b349db96e4264bd911845786
#
_cell.length_a   1.000
_cell.length_b   1.000
_cell.length_c   1.000
_cell.angle_alpha   90.00
_cell.angle_beta   90.00
_cell.angle_gamma   90.00
#
_symmetry.space_group_name_H-M   'P 1'
#
loop_
_entity.id
_entity.type
_entity.pdbx_description
1 polymer ?
#
loop_
_entity_poly.entity_id
_entity_poly.type
_entity_poly.pdbx_seq_one_letter_code
_entity_poly.pdbx_strand_id
1 'polypeptide(L)'
;MLFFKQLPNLLKRDTAGGQYLPLVDGLRFLAILPVLVQHMSERLIEHSTVSFSTPIEQDQLAFLASRGTIGVFLFFAISGFMLSLPFARHHLEGAKSPTLKHYFVRRFTRIEPPYLVWMTVFALVLLVQGAWTVGDLFPHWLASCFYLHNFIYGEYSVINPVAWSLEIEIQFYLIAPWLVGLFFSIKNARTRQWVLLVSIFGYVALQHALGWQHSPLKPTLLGQMQHFLVGIWLADCYLTRWQKSPSANTAWDWAVVPALLTMAYTWAEEFAKSLAFGGALMVVFTAAFNGRYFSQLLRNQWVAVIGGMCYTIYLTHLPLLELQMVFTKSLALTSHYLPNLLLQLAIGLPLVLASSAVFYLVLEKPFMKKTGLWPNWSIIPFKSIFMKKMNVAKAPASSPKRLLTIALLLAATTAFTQNETDNYQLPPLDSLIKIALENSPILRSQDVWIEIQQQEWKLEKKQWMNLVSVGAATNVGTNSVLDYQQTTTSAEYITLNRQSAVYNAGLAVRISLGDVLTRGDKNNIARLEWERAQADRLILEDKIREEVISQYDHLQAALRLLTLEAQSLESQRLAFEVADTYFREGTMKLETYSVELSKKISAEKTLEYSRIEAQKSYRQLRELVGI
;
A
#
# COMPACT_ATOMS: atom_id res chain seq x y z
N MET A 1 17.95 29.84 -4.73
CA MET A 1 16.61 30.41 -4.56
C MET A 1 15.80 30.50 -5.86
N LEU A 2 16.33 30.92 -7.00
CA LEU A 2 15.62 31.01 -8.29
C LEU A 2 15.08 29.64 -8.80
N PHE A 3 15.82 28.56 -8.60
CA PHE A 3 15.41 27.19 -9.00
C PHE A 3 14.12 26.74 -8.29
N PHE A 4 14.01 26.95 -6.96
CA PHE A 4 12.82 26.59 -6.20
C PHE A 4 11.56 27.39 -6.61
N LYS A 5 11.71 28.63 -7.09
CA LYS A 5 10.58 29.43 -7.61
C LYS A 5 10.09 28.93 -8.98
N GLN A 6 10.95 28.31 -9.78
CA GLN A 6 10.59 27.80 -11.12
C GLN A 6 10.10 26.35 -11.09
N LEU A 7 10.46 25.56 -10.06
CA LEU A 7 10.13 24.14 -9.95
C LEU A 7 8.61 23.84 -10.01
N PRO A 8 7.72 24.61 -9.35
CA PRO A 8 6.29 24.36 -9.46
C PRO A 8 5.75 24.53 -10.88
N ASN A 9 6.28 25.48 -11.65
CA ASN A 9 5.88 25.68 -13.04
C ASN A 9 6.35 24.52 -13.95
N LEU A 10 7.54 23.98 -13.67
CA LEU A 10 8.06 22.82 -14.39
C LEU A 10 7.23 21.55 -14.11
N LEU A 11 6.84 21.35 -12.87
CA LEU A 11 6.08 20.17 -12.42
C LEU A 11 4.58 20.31 -12.61
N LYS A 12 4.08 21.47 -12.97
CA LYS A 12 2.66 21.71 -13.22
C LYS A 12 2.14 20.77 -14.30
N ARG A 13 1.00 20.18 -14.03
CA ARG A 13 0.33 19.23 -14.92
C ARG A 13 -0.19 19.92 -16.18
N ASP A 14 0.04 19.30 -17.33
CA ASP A 14 -0.54 19.74 -18.62
C ASP A 14 -1.97 19.20 -18.76
N THR A 15 -2.96 20.11 -18.83
CA THR A 15 -4.35 19.75 -19.08
C THR A 15 -4.69 19.97 -20.56
N ALA A 16 -4.72 18.91 -21.34
CA ALA A 16 -5.05 18.99 -22.77
C ALA A 16 -6.53 19.40 -22.99
N GLY A 17 -6.79 20.71 -23.09
CA GLY A 17 -8.09 21.27 -23.54
C GLY A 17 -9.24 21.28 -22.52
N GLY A 18 -9.00 20.99 -21.23
CA GLY A 18 -9.97 21.16 -20.14
C GLY A 18 -9.59 22.31 -19.21
N GLN A 19 -10.56 22.85 -18.47
CA GLN A 19 -10.27 23.80 -17.40
C GLN A 19 -9.35 23.15 -16.35
N TYR A 20 -8.22 23.76 -16.08
CA TYR A 20 -7.34 23.37 -14.97
C TYR A 20 -8.01 23.71 -13.63
N LEU A 21 -8.22 22.72 -12.78
CA LEU A 21 -8.82 22.88 -11.47
C LEU A 21 -7.76 22.60 -10.38
N PRO A 22 -7.01 23.61 -9.89
CA PRO A 22 -5.96 23.43 -8.89
C PRO A 22 -6.46 22.74 -7.61
N LEU A 23 -7.70 23.04 -7.23
CA LEU A 23 -8.36 22.46 -6.06
C LEU A 23 -8.48 20.93 -6.14
N VAL A 24 -8.71 20.38 -7.34
CA VAL A 24 -8.78 18.92 -7.51
C VAL A 24 -7.40 18.27 -7.35
N ASP A 25 -6.34 18.94 -7.81
CA ASP A 25 -4.98 18.45 -7.56
C ASP A 25 -4.64 18.59 -6.08
N GLY A 26 -5.11 19.64 -5.38
CA GLY A 26 -5.02 19.73 -3.93
C GLY A 26 -5.77 18.60 -3.20
N LEU A 27 -6.94 18.19 -3.67
CA LEU A 27 -7.64 17.01 -3.14
C LEU A 27 -6.85 15.71 -3.36
N ARG A 28 -6.14 15.59 -4.48
CA ARG A 28 -5.23 14.45 -4.72
C ARG A 28 -4.06 14.44 -3.74
N PHE A 29 -3.53 15.61 -3.38
CA PHE A 29 -2.53 15.71 -2.32
C PHE A 29 -3.09 15.24 -0.98
N LEU A 30 -4.30 15.69 -0.61
CA LEU A 30 -4.98 15.24 0.59
C LEU A 30 -5.19 13.72 0.60
N ALA A 31 -5.43 13.12 -0.56
CA ALA A 31 -5.62 11.69 -0.72
C ALA A 31 -4.32 10.89 -0.63
N ILE A 32 -3.22 11.36 -1.25
CA ILE A 32 -1.96 10.61 -1.26
C ILE A 32 -1.20 10.68 0.08
N LEU A 33 -1.33 11.77 0.84
CA LEU A 33 -0.59 11.97 2.07
C LEU A 33 -0.87 10.90 3.14
N PRO A 34 -2.14 10.56 3.49
CA PRO A 34 -2.43 9.49 4.44
C PRO A 34 -1.90 8.12 3.97
N VAL A 35 -1.92 7.84 2.67
CA VAL A 35 -1.38 6.60 2.10
C VAL A 35 0.12 6.49 2.34
N LEU A 36 0.87 7.58 2.12
CA LEU A 36 2.32 7.62 2.40
C LEU A 36 2.62 7.42 3.89
N VAL A 37 1.82 8.04 4.78
CA VAL A 37 1.97 7.88 6.23
C VAL A 37 1.68 6.44 6.64
N GLN A 38 0.62 5.82 6.12
CA GLN A 38 0.29 4.42 6.42
C GLN A 38 1.41 3.48 6.03
N HIS A 39 1.87 3.53 4.77
CA HIS A 39 2.89 2.61 4.31
C HIS A 39 4.26 2.86 4.99
N MET A 40 4.60 4.10 5.33
CA MET A 40 5.78 4.35 6.17
C MET A 40 5.60 3.76 7.58
N SER A 41 4.41 3.88 8.18
CA SER A 41 4.09 3.26 9.47
C SER A 41 4.23 1.74 9.43
N GLU A 42 3.65 1.10 8.41
CA GLU A 42 3.76 -0.35 8.20
C GLU A 42 5.22 -0.79 8.07
N ARG A 43 6.01 -0.13 7.23
CA ARG A 43 7.45 -0.44 7.07
C ARG A 43 8.24 -0.20 8.36
N LEU A 44 7.93 0.87 9.10
CA LEU A 44 8.56 1.13 10.40
C LEU A 44 8.25 0.01 11.41
N ILE A 45 7.01 -0.44 11.49
CA ILE A 45 6.59 -1.49 12.42
C ILE A 45 7.20 -2.84 12.02
N GLU A 46 7.24 -3.15 10.72
CA GLU A 46 7.71 -4.43 10.19
C GLU A 46 9.23 -4.60 10.24
N HIS A 47 9.99 -3.54 9.94
CA HIS A 47 11.44 -3.64 9.75
C HIS A 47 12.27 -2.99 10.85
N SER A 48 11.67 -2.18 11.74
CA SER A 48 12.44 -1.51 12.80
C SER A 48 13.04 -2.51 13.77
N THR A 49 14.31 -2.31 14.09
CA THR A 49 15.01 -3.07 15.15
C THR A 49 14.76 -2.48 16.55
N VAL A 50 13.96 -1.43 16.65
CA VAL A 50 13.69 -0.71 17.90
C VAL A 50 12.45 -1.28 18.56
N SER A 51 12.57 -1.67 19.84
CA SER A 51 11.43 -2.04 20.67
C SER A 51 10.70 -0.79 21.14
N PHE A 52 9.40 -0.70 20.82
CA PHE A 52 8.57 0.41 21.27
C PHE A 52 8.15 0.23 22.74
N SER A 53 8.16 1.32 23.51
CA SER A 53 7.78 1.33 24.92
C SER A 53 6.29 1.05 25.17
N THR A 54 5.45 1.40 24.19
CA THR A 54 4.00 1.09 24.20
C THR A 54 3.73 0.04 23.12
N PRO A 55 2.97 -1.03 23.40
CA PRO A 55 2.53 -1.95 22.36
C PRO A 55 1.82 -1.19 21.24
N ILE A 56 2.16 -1.50 19.99
CA ILE A 56 1.65 -0.77 18.80
C ILE A 56 0.13 -0.82 18.73
N GLU A 57 -0.49 -1.92 19.14
CA GLU A 57 -1.94 -2.12 19.16
C GLU A 57 -2.66 -1.16 20.11
N GLN A 58 -1.93 -0.62 21.10
CA GLN A 58 -2.47 0.34 22.08
C GLN A 58 -2.13 1.79 21.75
N ASP A 59 -1.27 2.03 20.75
CA ASP A 59 -0.89 3.39 20.35
C ASP A 59 -1.93 4.00 19.40
N GLN A 60 -2.63 5.03 19.88
CA GLN A 60 -3.68 5.74 19.11
C GLN A 60 -3.13 6.39 17.83
N LEU A 61 -1.86 6.80 17.82
CA LEU A 61 -1.25 7.43 16.65
C LEU A 61 -0.87 6.35 15.61
N ALA A 62 -0.43 5.18 16.05
CA ALA A 62 -0.23 4.03 15.18
C ALA A 62 -1.57 3.57 14.57
N PHE A 63 -2.63 3.54 15.38
CA PHE A 63 -3.99 3.28 14.89
C PHE A 63 -4.42 4.29 13.81
N LEU A 64 -4.24 5.59 14.03
CA LEU A 64 -4.58 6.61 13.03
C LEU A 64 -3.70 6.52 11.78
N ALA A 65 -2.41 6.25 11.94
CA ALA A 65 -1.49 6.07 10.82
C ALA A 65 -1.87 4.85 9.95
N SER A 66 -2.36 3.76 10.54
CA SER A 66 -2.83 2.58 9.80
C SER A 66 -4.10 2.81 8.98
N ARG A 67 -4.78 3.94 9.14
CA ARG A 67 -6.02 4.31 8.42
C ARG A 67 -5.80 5.07 7.12
N GLY A 68 -4.58 5.15 6.61
CA GLY A 68 -4.25 5.91 5.40
C GLY A 68 -4.95 5.44 4.12
N THR A 69 -5.45 4.21 4.08
CA THR A 69 -6.31 3.69 2.98
C THR A 69 -7.55 4.57 2.72
N ILE A 70 -8.00 5.41 3.68
CA ILE A 70 -9.04 6.42 3.45
C ILE A 70 -8.71 7.34 2.27
N GLY A 71 -7.43 7.57 2.01
CA GLY A 71 -6.97 8.34 0.85
C GLY A 71 -7.32 7.70 -0.49
N VAL A 72 -7.34 6.36 -0.57
CA VAL A 72 -7.73 5.64 -1.78
C VAL A 72 -9.21 5.90 -2.11
N PHE A 73 -10.08 5.94 -1.12
CA PHE A 73 -11.50 6.22 -1.33
C PHE A 73 -11.75 7.68 -1.73
N LEU A 74 -10.90 8.62 -1.26
CA LEU A 74 -10.86 9.98 -1.79
C LEU A 74 -10.48 9.97 -3.28
N PHE A 75 -9.50 9.16 -3.71
CA PHE A 75 -9.16 9.01 -5.14
C PHE A 75 -10.33 8.47 -5.97
N PHE A 76 -11.07 7.48 -5.47
CA PHE A 76 -12.26 6.98 -6.17
C PHE A 76 -13.33 8.06 -6.35
N ALA A 77 -13.59 8.88 -5.31
CA ALA A 77 -14.51 10.00 -5.43
C ALA A 77 -13.99 11.09 -6.39
N ILE A 78 -12.68 11.40 -6.37
CA ILE A 78 -12.06 12.32 -7.34
C ILE A 78 -12.21 11.78 -8.76
N SER A 79 -12.02 10.48 -8.97
CA SER A 79 -12.17 9.83 -10.29
C SER A 79 -13.62 9.86 -10.74
N GLY A 80 -14.59 9.54 -9.88
CA GLY A 80 -16.01 9.69 -10.15
C GLY A 80 -16.37 11.13 -10.55
N PHE A 81 -15.88 12.12 -9.82
CA PHE A 81 -16.07 13.54 -10.12
C PHE A 81 -15.48 13.94 -11.47
N MET A 82 -14.21 13.66 -11.71
CA MET A 82 -13.48 14.10 -12.90
C MET A 82 -13.96 13.42 -14.18
N LEU A 83 -14.36 12.15 -14.08
CA LEU A 83 -14.89 11.40 -15.23
C LEU A 83 -16.29 11.85 -15.60
N SER A 84 -17.08 12.27 -14.63
CA SER A 84 -18.46 12.74 -14.85
C SER A 84 -18.52 14.11 -15.52
N LEU A 85 -17.59 15.02 -15.22
CA LEU A 85 -17.67 16.41 -15.69
C LEU A 85 -17.88 16.58 -17.20
N PRO A 86 -17.18 15.88 -18.12
CA PRO A 86 -17.39 16.07 -19.56
C PRO A 86 -18.80 15.66 -20.02
N PHE A 87 -19.32 14.56 -19.50
CA PHE A 87 -20.65 14.04 -19.83
C PHE A 87 -21.75 14.89 -19.18
N ALA A 88 -21.55 15.28 -17.91
CA ALA A 88 -22.46 16.14 -17.18
C ALA A 88 -22.61 17.52 -17.87
N ARG A 89 -21.51 18.12 -18.31
CA ARG A 89 -21.53 19.38 -19.08
C ARG A 89 -22.26 19.24 -20.40
N HIS A 90 -22.11 18.11 -21.10
CA HIS A 90 -22.88 17.85 -22.30
C HIS A 90 -24.38 17.87 -22.02
N HIS A 91 -24.83 17.16 -21.00
CA HIS A 91 -26.25 17.07 -20.66
C HIS A 91 -26.85 18.35 -20.02
N LEU A 92 -26.06 19.09 -19.23
CA LEU A 92 -26.53 20.22 -18.42
C LEU A 92 -26.26 21.59 -19.06
N GLU A 93 -25.15 21.73 -19.80
CA GLU A 93 -24.69 23.00 -20.37
C GLU A 93 -24.69 22.99 -21.90
N GLY A 94 -25.12 21.90 -22.55
CA GLY A 94 -25.10 21.77 -23.98
C GLY A 94 -23.71 21.72 -24.62
N ALA A 95 -22.66 21.40 -23.81
CA ALA A 95 -21.31 21.27 -24.33
C ALA A 95 -21.21 20.11 -25.35
N LYS A 96 -20.19 20.15 -26.23
CA LYS A 96 -19.97 19.08 -27.22
C LYS A 96 -19.86 17.74 -26.56
N SER A 97 -20.60 16.73 -27.05
CA SER A 97 -20.53 15.36 -26.52
C SER A 97 -19.12 14.80 -26.64
N PRO A 98 -18.56 14.24 -25.55
CA PRO A 98 -17.29 13.55 -25.62
C PRO A 98 -17.44 12.27 -26.44
N THR A 99 -16.60 12.07 -27.47
CA THR A 99 -16.58 10.81 -28.21
C THR A 99 -15.92 9.71 -27.36
N LEU A 100 -16.52 8.53 -27.31
CA LEU A 100 -15.98 7.40 -26.52
C LEU A 100 -14.55 7.05 -26.91
N LYS A 101 -14.23 7.04 -28.22
CA LYS A 101 -12.87 6.81 -28.69
C LYS A 101 -11.87 7.80 -28.07
N HIS A 102 -12.19 9.10 -28.09
CA HIS A 102 -11.31 10.11 -27.52
C HIS A 102 -11.20 10.00 -25.98
N TYR A 103 -12.30 9.64 -25.31
CA TYR A 103 -12.34 9.38 -23.88
C TYR A 103 -11.38 8.25 -23.50
N PHE A 104 -11.50 7.06 -24.12
CA PHE A 104 -10.66 5.90 -23.80
C PHE A 104 -9.20 6.12 -24.20
N VAL A 105 -8.91 6.63 -25.40
CA VAL A 105 -7.54 6.89 -25.83
C VAL A 105 -6.82 7.83 -24.86
N ARG A 106 -7.45 8.93 -24.43
CA ARG A 106 -6.84 9.86 -23.47
C ARG A 106 -6.54 9.23 -22.11
N ARG A 107 -7.34 8.29 -21.66
CA ARG A 107 -7.12 7.60 -20.37
C ARG A 107 -6.02 6.57 -20.51
N PHE A 108 -6.13 5.73 -21.52
CA PHE A 108 -5.15 4.69 -21.82
C PHE A 108 -3.75 5.26 -22.02
N THR A 109 -3.58 6.23 -22.92
CA THR A 109 -2.25 6.82 -23.20
C THR A 109 -1.61 7.50 -22.00
N ARG A 110 -2.39 7.91 -21.00
CA ARG A 110 -1.88 8.56 -19.81
C ARG A 110 -1.48 7.57 -18.71
N ILE A 111 -2.25 6.50 -18.52
CA ILE A 111 -2.12 5.60 -17.37
C ILE A 111 -1.23 4.41 -17.72
N GLU A 112 -1.45 3.81 -18.88
CA GLU A 112 -0.83 2.56 -19.28
C GLU A 112 0.69 2.62 -19.38
N PRO A 113 1.32 3.60 -20.08
CA PRO A 113 2.76 3.54 -20.26
C PRO A 113 3.57 3.60 -18.95
N PRO A 114 3.30 4.53 -18.00
CA PRO A 114 3.98 4.51 -16.70
C PRO A 114 3.68 3.25 -15.88
N TYR A 115 2.45 2.74 -15.94
CA TYR A 115 2.03 1.54 -15.22
C TYR A 115 2.81 0.31 -15.69
N LEU A 116 2.82 0.03 -17.00
CA LEU A 116 3.55 -1.10 -17.57
C LEU A 116 5.05 -1.03 -17.28
N VAL A 117 5.65 0.17 -17.38
CA VAL A 117 7.07 0.35 -17.05
C VAL A 117 7.33 -0.07 -15.60
N TRP A 118 6.54 0.44 -14.65
CA TRP A 118 6.75 0.14 -13.23
C TRP A 118 6.44 -1.30 -12.87
N MET A 119 5.35 -1.88 -13.38
CA MET A 119 5.04 -3.29 -13.16
C MET A 119 6.15 -4.21 -13.70
N THR A 120 6.73 -3.86 -14.85
CA THR A 120 7.86 -4.62 -15.42
C THR A 120 9.14 -4.44 -14.59
N VAL A 121 9.45 -3.21 -14.18
CA VAL A 121 10.63 -2.94 -13.33
C VAL A 121 10.54 -3.71 -12.02
N PHE A 122 9.38 -3.69 -11.33
CA PHE A 122 9.21 -4.40 -10.06
C PHE A 122 9.23 -5.92 -10.25
N ALA A 123 8.64 -6.45 -11.33
CA ALA A 123 8.76 -7.86 -11.66
C ALA A 123 10.22 -8.28 -11.87
N LEU A 124 11.01 -7.46 -12.60
CA LEU A 124 12.44 -7.71 -12.78
C LEU A 124 13.22 -7.67 -11.46
N VAL A 125 12.89 -6.74 -10.56
CA VAL A 125 13.51 -6.67 -9.22
C VAL A 125 13.24 -7.94 -8.44
N LEU A 126 11.99 -8.43 -8.40
CA LEU A 126 11.63 -9.68 -7.72
C LEU A 126 12.36 -10.90 -8.29
N LEU A 127 12.54 -10.96 -9.62
CA LEU A 127 13.30 -12.01 -10.27
C LEU A 127 14.80 -11.95 -9.91
N VAL A 128 15.40 -10.74 -9.90
CA VAL A 128 16.81 -10.54 -9.54
C VAL A 128 17.07 -10.87 -8.07
N GLN A 129 16.11 -10.60 -7.19
CA GLN A 129 16.18 -10.96 -5.77
C GLN A 129 16.04 -12.47 -5.54
N GLY A 130 15.65 -13.25 -6.56
CA GLY A 130 15.41 -14.69 -6.44
C GLY A 130 14.15 -15.05 -5.65
N ALA A 131 13.29 -14.06 -5.37
CA ALA A 131 12.04 -14.27 -4.65
C ALA A 131 11.00 -15.06 -5.46
N TRP A 132 11.09 -15.02 -6.79
CA TRP A 132 10.15 -15.67 -7.71
C TRP A 132 10.87 -16.25 -8.92
N THR A 133 10.32 -17.34 -9.49
CA THR A 133 10.77 -17.82 -10.81
C THR A 133 10.02 -17.08 -11.93
N VAL A 134 10.58 -17.09 -13.14
CA VAL A 134 9.91 -16.48 -14.32
C VAL A 134 8.56 -17.16 -14.58
N GLY A 135 8.51 -18.50 -14.43
CA GLY A 135 7.28 -19.29 -14.66
C GLY A 135 6.14 -18.90 -13.73
N ASP A 136 6.44 -18.70 -12.45
CA ASP A 136 5.44 -18.37 -11.43
C ASP A 136 5.03 -16.89 -11.48
N LEU A 137 6.00 -15.99 -11.74
CA LEU A 137 5.72 -14.53 -11.73
C LEU A 137 5.03 -14.05 -13.02
N PHE A 138 5.29 -14.68 -14.17
CA PHE A 138 4.76 -14.24 -15.47
C PHE A 138 3.22 -14.20 -15.53
N PRO A 139 2.46 -15.20 -15.02
CA PRO A 139 1.00 -15.13 -14.97
C PRO A 139 0.49 -13.95 -14.14
N HIS A 140 1.12 -13.67 -12.99
CA HIS A 140 0.79 -12.52 -12.14
C HIS A 140 1.08 -11.19 -12.83
N TRP A 141 2.23 -11.10 -13.53
CA TRP A 141 2.59 -9.93 -14.31
C TRP A 141 1.59 -9.69 -15.45
N LEU A 142 1.22 -10.74 -16.18
CA LEU A 142 0.26 -10.66 -17.28
C LEU A 142 -1.12 -10.24 -16.78
N ALA A 143 -1.62 -10.85 -15.71
CA ALA A 143 -2.89 -10.48 -15.09
C ALA A 143 -2.90 -9.02 -14.62
N SER A 144 -1.80 -8.55 -14.02
CA SER A 144 -1.65 -7.15 -13.59
C SER A 144 -1.61 -6.20 -14.78
N CYS A 145 -0.93 -6.53 -15.88
CA CYS A 145 -0.91 -5.70 -17.10
C CYS A 145 -2.30 -5.47 -17.70
N PHE A 146 -3.21 -6.42 -17.54
CA PHE A 146 -4.60 -6.30 -17.98
C PHE A 146 -5.57 -5.80 -16.90
N TYR A 147 -5.07 -5.42 -15.69
CA TYR A 147 -5.89 -4.97 -14.55
C TYR A 147 -6.92 -6.00 -14.10
N LEU A 148 -6.55 -7.28 -14.15
CA LEU A 148 -7.39 -8.42 -13.80
C LEU A 148 -6.84 -9.25 -12.64
N HIS A 149 -5.71 -8.85 -12.04
CA HIS A 149 -5.04 -9.63 -11.00
C HIS A 149 -5.97 -9.89 -9.81
N ASN A 150 -6.57 -8.84 -9.25
CA ASN A 150 -7.47 -8.95 -8.10
C ASN A 150 -8.70 -9.81 -8.42
N PHE A 151 -9.18 -9.75 -9.67
CA PHE A 151 -10.35 -10.52 -10.11
C PHE A 151 -10.03 -12.01 -10.28
N ILE A 152 -8.83 -12.32 -10.79
CA ILE A 152 -8.41 -13.70 -11.08
C ILE A 152 -7.96 -14.42 -9.80
N TYR A 153 -7.16 -13.76 -8.97
CA TYR A 153 -6.52 -14.37 -7.80
C TYR A 153 -7.27 -14.07 -6.48
N GLY A 154 -8.17 -13.09 -6.45
CA GLY A 154 -8.88 -12.66 -5.24
C GLY A 154 -8.00 -11.96 -4.20
N GLU A 155 -6.72 -11.71 -4.54
CA GLU A 155 -5.68 -11.15 -3.68
C GLU A 155 -4.97 -9.97 -4.36
N TYR A 156 -4.22 -9.18 -3.58
CA TYR A 156 -3.42 -8.08 -4.11
C TYR A 156 -2.24 -8.58 -4.96
N SER A 157 -1.85 -7.79 -5.96
CA SER A 157 -0.74 -8.15 -6.84
C SER A 157 0.56 -8.33 -6.07
N VAL A 158 1.20 -9.48 -6.23
CA VAL A 158 2.51 -9.79 -5.64
C VAL A 158 3.63 -8.89 -6.17
N ILE A 159 3.45 -8.27 -7.33
CA ILE A 159 4.42 -7.37 -7.95
C ILE A 159 4.35 -5.98 -7.33
N ASN A 160 3.13 -5.44 -7.19
CA ASN A 160 2.90 -4.16 -6.56
C ASN A 160 1.53 -4.17 -5.86
N PRO A 161 1.49 -4.45 -4.54
CA PRO A 161 0.24 -4.58 -3.81
C PRO A 161 -0.68 -3.35 -3.93
N VAL A 162 -0.13 -2.13 -4.00
CA VAL A 162 -0.93 -0.91 -4.08
C VAL A 162 -1.66 -0.75 -5.43
N ALA A 163 -1.29 -1.53 -6.46
CA ALA A 163 -1.95 -1.48 -7.77
C ALA A 163 -3.42 -1.91 -7.76
N TRP A 164 -3.90 -2.56 -6.68
CA TRP A 164 -5.27 -3.04 -6.54
C TRP A 164 -6.31 -1.95 -6.81
N SER A 165 -6.07 -0.74 -6.37
CA SER A 165 -7.01 0.37 -6.54
C SER A 165 -7.04 0.89 -7.98
N LEU A 166 -5.94 0.79 -8.73
CA LEU A 166 -5.89 1.14 -10.15
C LEU A 166 -6.72 0.17 -10.99
N GLU A 167 -6.72 -1.12 -10.64
CA GLU A 167 -7.59 -2.10 -11.29
C GLU A 167 -9.07 -1.71 -11.14
N ILE A 168 -9.50 -1.31 -9.95
CA ILE A 168 -10.86 -0.83 -9.69
C ILE A 168 -11.15 0.46 -10.48
N GLU A 169 -10.19 1.38 -10.54
CA GLU A 169 -10.35 2.62 -11.28
C GLU A 169 -10.53 2.38 -12.77
N ILE A 170 -9.79 1.45 -13.37
CA ILE A 170 -9.95 1.05 -14.78
C ILE A 170 -11.31 0.37 -15.00
N GLN A 171 -11.76 -0.50 -14.11
CA GLN A 171 -13.11 -1.10 -14.18
C GLN A 171 -14.19 0.00 -14.20
N PHE A 172 -14.04 1.03 -13.35
CA PHE A 172 -14.95 2.17 -13.37
C PHE A 172 -14.86 2.98 -14.67
N TYR A 173 -13.65 3.19 -15.22
CA TYR A 173 -13.51 3.90 -16.51
C TYR A 173 -14.30 3.24 -17.64
N LEU A 174 -14.38 1.91 -17.63
CA LEU A 174 -15.14 1.18 -18.64
C LEU A 174 -16.63 1.51 -18.58
N ILE A 175 -17.23 1.61 -17.41
CA ILE A 175 -18.67 1.79 -17.24
C ILE A 175 -19.10 3.27 -17.09
N ALA A 176 -18.18 4.17 -16.71
CA ALA A 176 -18.48 5.56 -16.38
C ALA A 176 -19.26 6.32 -17.46
N PRO A 177 -18.97 6.22 -18.79
CA PRO A 177 -19.71 6.95 -19.79
C PRO A 177 -21.21 6.65 -19.78
N TRP A 178 -21.58 5.38 -19.66
CA TRP A 178 -22.99 4.94 -19.65
C TRP A 178 -23.67 5.26 -18.32
N LEU A 179 -23.00 4.98 -17.20
CA LEU A 179 -23.52 5.25 -15.86
C LEU A 179 -23.79 6.74 -15.66
N VAL A 180 -22.83 7.60 -16.02
CA VAL A 180 -22.97 9.05 -15.92
C VAL A 180 -24.05 9.56 -16.87
N GLY A 181 -24.10 9.04 -18.12
CA GLY A 181 -25.15 9.37 -19.08
C GLY A 181 -26.55 9.07 -18.53
N LEU A 182 -26.72 7.92 -17.87
CA LEU A 182 -27.98 7.53 -17.22
C LEU A 182 -28.43 8.56 -16.17
N PHE A 183 -27.56 8.93 -15.23
CA PHE A 183 -27.91 9.90 -14.18
C PHE A 183 -28.18 11.30 -14.74
N PHE A 184 -27.35 11.78 -15.65
CA PHE A 184 -27.48 13.15 -16.20
C PHE A 184 -28.56 13.29 -17.31
N SER A 185 -29.19 12.19 -17.76
CA SER A 185 -30.39 12.23 -18.55
C SER A 185 -31.60 12.81 -17.79
N ILE A 186 -31.58 12.72 -16.44
CA ILE A 186 -32.60 13.30 -15.57
C ILE A 186 -32.43 14.83 -15.55
N LYS A 187 -33.32 15.55 -16.25
CA LYS A 187 -33.21 17.00 -16.41
C LYS A 187 -33.42 17.79 -15.11
N ASN A 188 -34.37 17.35 -14.26
CA ASN A 188 -34.66 18.04 -13.00
C ASN A 188 -33.52 17.83 -12.02
N ALA A 189 -32.84 18.91 -11.60
CA ALA A 189 -31.70 18.86 -10.69
C ALA A 189 -32.04 18.29 -9.32
N ARG A 190 -33.20 18.61 -8.76
CA ARG A 190 -33.60 18.07 -7.43
C ARG A 190 -33.85 16.58 -7.51
N THR A 191 -34.60 16.11 -8.51
CA THR A 191 -34.86 14.68 -8.73
C THR A 191 -33.55 13.93 -8.94
N ARG A 192 -32.65 14.44 -9.78
CA ARG A 192 -31.37 13.81 -10.06
C ARG A 192 -30.50 13.70 -8.79
N GLN A 193 -30.42 14.76 -7.97
CA GLN A 193 -29.67 14.73 -6.72
C GLN A 193 -30.23 13.72 -5.72
N TRP A 194 -31.56 13.62 -5.62
CA TRP A 194 -32.19 12.59 -4.79
C TRP A 194 -31.94 11.17 -5.31
N VAL A 195 -32.05 10.96 -6.61
CA VAL A 195 -31.75 9.66 -7.23
C VAL A 195 -30.31 9.26 -6.96
N LEU A 196 -29.34 10.19 -7.10
CA LEU A 196 -27.94 9.93 -6.79
C LEU A 196 -27.72 9.60 -5.31
N LEU A 197 -28.33 10.36 -4.39
CA LEU A 197 -28.23 10.07 -2.96
C LEU A 197 -28.82 8.70 -2.60
N VAL A 198 -30.01 8.40 -3.12
CA VAL A 198 -30.65 7.09 -2.93
C VAL A 198 -29.78 5.98 -3.53
N SER A 199 -29.17 6.22 -4.70
CA SER A 199 -28.26 5.25 -5.31
C SER A 199 -27.02 5.01 -4.48
N ILE A 200 -26.42 6.04 -3.85
CA ILE A 200 -25.24 5.90 -2.99
C ILE A 200 -25.57 5.06 -1.77
N PHE A 201 -26.56 5.46 -0.99
CA PHE A 201 -26.91 4.78 0.26
C PHE A 201 -27.60 3.45 0.03
N GLY A 202 -28.43 3.36 -1.02
CA GLY A 202 -29.04 2.09 -1.47
C GLY A 202 -27.99 1.09 -1.95
N TYR A 203 -26.94 1.55 -2.64
CA TYR A 203 -25.84 0.68 -3.02
C TYR A 203 -25.07 0.15 -1.81
N VAL A 204 -24.79 0.98 -0.81
CA VAL A 204 -24.20 0.52 0.47
C VAL A 204 -25.08 -0.55 1.12
N ALA A 205 -26.41 -0.35 1.15
CA ALA A 205 -27.33 -1.35 1.67
C ALA A 205 -27.30 -2.66 0.86
N LEU A 206 -27.33 -2.57 -0.47
CA LEU A 206 -27.23 -3.72 -1.36
C LEU A 206 -25.90 -4.47 -1.19
N GLN A 207 -24.79 -3.72 -1.13
CA GLN A 207 -23.45 -4.27 -0.93
C GLN A 207 -23.37 -5.10 0.36
N HIS A 208 -23.92 -4.60 1.47
CA HIS A 208 -23.93 -5.30 2.75
C HIS A 208 -24.89 -6.51 2.73
N ALA A 209 -26.05 -6.38 2.08
CA ALA A 209 -27.00 -7.47 1.94
C ALA A 209 -26.43 -8.64 1.13
N LEU A 210 -25.56 -8.37 0.15
CA LEU A 210 -24.94 -9.37 -0.73
C LEU A 210 -23.50 -9.76 -0.32
N GLY A 211 -22.97 -9.17 0.75
CA GLY A 211 -21.62 -9.47 1.26
C GLY A 211 -20.46 -8.99 0.36
N TRP A 212 -20.71 -8.06 -0.57
CA TRP A 212 -19.68 -7.56 -1.51
C TRP A 212 -18.57 -6.72 -0.85
N GLN A 213 -18.76 -6.30 0.39
CA GLN A 213 -17.74 -5.61 1.19
C GLN A 213 -16.64 -6.55 1.70
N HIS A 214 -16.83 -7.88 1.56
CA HIS A 214 -15.85 -8.89 1.98
C HIS A 214 -15.06 -9.45 0.79
N SER A 215 -13.91 -10.12 1.08
CA SER A 215 -13.15 -10.86 0.08
C SER A 215 -14.00 -12.01 -0.49
N PRO A 216 -13.89 -12.36 -1.80
CA PRO A 216 -12.94 -11.80 -2.79
C PRO A 216 -13.43 -10.56 -3.53
N LEU A 217 -14.65 -10.06 -3.31
CA LEU A 217 -15.24 -8.96 -4.08
C LEU A 217 -14.86 -7.57 -3.57
N LYS A 218 -14.35 -7.45 -2.34
CA LYS A 218 -13.88 -6.19 -1.75
C LYS A 218 -12.88 -5.44 -2.63
N PRO A 219 -11.82 -6.08 -3.21
CA PRO A 219 -10.86 -5.40 -4.08
C PRO A 219 -11.34 -5.31 -5.53
N THR A 220 -12.65 -5.16 -5.76
CA THR A 220 -13.28 -4.98 -7.07
C THR A 220 -14.18 -3.76 -7.09
N LEU A 221 -14.64 -3.38 -8.28
CA LEU A 221 -15.59 -2.28 -8.42
C LEU A 221 -16.90 -2.51 -7.63
N LEU A 222 -17.35 -3.77 -7.50
CA LEU A 222 -18.53 -4.11 -6.70
C LEU A 222 -18.34 -3.79 -5.21
N GLY A 223 -17.13 -3.95 -4.69
CA GLY A 223 -16.81 -3.57 -3.32
C GLY A 223 -16.64 -2.07 -3.09
N GLN A 224 -16.50 -1.23 -4.16
CA GLN A 224 -16.07 0.17 -4.02
C GLN A 224 -16.91 1.19 -4.79
N MET A 225 -17.97 0.77 -5.49
CA MET A 225 -18.78 1.62 -6.36
C MET A 225 -19.37 2.85 -5.67
N GLN A 226 -19.76 2.74 -4.38
CA GLN A 226 -20.35 3.83 -3.61
C GLN A 226 -19.47 5.09 -3.61
N HIS A 227 -18.16 4.94 -3.59
CA HIS A 227 -17.23 6.08 -3.56
C HIS A 227 -17.21 6.83 -4.90
N PHE A 228 -17.31 6.11 -6.01
CA PHE A 228 -17.43 6.72 -7.35
C PHE A 228 -18.79 7.41 -7.53
N LEU A 229 -19.88 6.83 -7.00
CA LEU A 229 -21.20 7.45 -7.01
C LEU A 229 -21.21 8.77 -6.23
N VAL A 230 -20.50 8.85 -5.10
CA VAL A 230 -20.27 10.11 -4.39
C VAL A 230 -19.62 11.12 -5.32
N GLY A 231 -18.60 10.73 -6.09
CA GLY A 231 -17.95 11.59 -7.09
C GLY A 231 -18.90 12.10 -8.17
N ILE A 232 -19.81 11.26 -8.66
CA ILE A 232 -20.84 11.66 -9.65
C ILE A 232 -21.79 12.70 -9.03
N TRP A 233 -22.25 12.49 -7.80
CA TRP A 233 -23.09 13.44 -7.07
C TRP A 233 -22.37 14.79 -6.87
N LEU A 234 -21.09 14.77 -6.54
CA LEU A 234 -20.26 15.98 -6.38
C LEU A 234 -20.13 16.75 -7.69
N ALA A 235 -20.04 16.06 -8.85
CA ALA A 235 -19.99 16.71 -10.16
C ALA A 235 -21.32 17.44 -10.47
N ASP A 236 -22.44 16.87 -10.07
CA ASP A 236 -23.74 17.54 -10.20
C ASP A 236 -23.82 18.78 -9.29
N CYS A 237 -23.45 18.67 -8.01
CA CYS A 237 -23.41 19.81 -7.09
C CYS A 237 -22.48 20.92 -7.60
N TYR A 238 -21.32 20.56 -8.16
CA TYR A 238 -20.37 21.52 -8.71
C TYR A 238 -20.97 22.31 -9.87
N LEU A 239 -21.54 21.64 -10.87
CA LEU A 239 -22.09 22.30 -12.08
C LEU A 239 -23.38 23.07 -11.79
N THR A 240 -24.22 22.56 -10.90
CA THR A 240 -25.54 23.17 -10.62
C THR A 240 -25.49 24.30 -9.61
N ARG A 241 -24.55 24.24 -8.63
CA ARG A 241 -24.51 25.17 -7.50
C ARG A 241 -23.16 25.87 -7.34
N TRP A 242 -22.07 25.13 -7.09
CA TRP A 242 -20.82 25.71 -6.60
C TRP A 242 -20.08 26.54 -7.66
N GLN A 243 -20.14 26.12 -8.93
CA GLN A 243 -19.56 26.87 -10.03
C GLN A 243 -20.31 28.18 -10.30
N LYS A 244 -21.66 28.18 -10.13
CA LYS A 244 -22.53 29.33 -10.38
C LYS A 244 -22.55 30.34 -9.25
N SER A 245 -22.46 29.86 -8.03
CA SER A 245 -22.49 30.68 -6.80
C SER A 245 -21.38 30.20 -5.85
N PRO A 246 -20.12 30.61 -6.08
CA PRO A 246 -19.03 30.27 -5.21
C PRO A 246 -19.30 30.79 -3.79
N SER A 247 -19.27 29.92 -2.80
CA SER A 247 -19.38 30.26 -1.39
C SER A 247 -18.02 30.09 -0.71
N ALA A 248 -17.67 31.00 0.18
CA ALA A 248 -16.49 30.87 1.03
C ALA A 248 -16.92 31.01 2.48
N ASN A 249 -17.35 29.89 3.08
CA ASN A 249 -17.89 29.86 4.45
C ASN A 249 -16.94 29.09 5.37
N THR A 250 -16.52 29.73 6.46
CA THR A 250 -15.63 29.14 7.47
C THR A 250 -16.27 27.98 8.24
N ALA A 251 -17.60 27.85 8.25
CA ALA A 251 -18.25 26.68 8.83
C ALA A 251 -17.82 25.37 8.20
N TRP A 252 -17.53 25.37 6.88
CA TRP A 252 -17.01 24.20 6.18
C TRP A 252 -15.57 23.88 6.58
N ASP A 253 -14.76 24.89 6.91
CA ASP A 253 -13.40 24.68 7.39
C ASP A 253 -13.39 23.92 8.73
N TRP A 254 -14.33 24.23 9.62
CA TRP A 254 -14.52 23.51 10.88
C TRP A 254 -15.09 22.10 10.69
N ALA A 255 -15.92 21.88 9.68
CA ALA A 255 -16.53 20.59 9.39
C ALA A 255 -15.54 19.54 8.86
N VAL A 256 -14.41 19.98 8.26
CA VAL A 256 -13.41 19.09 7.67
C VAL A 256 -12.75 18.19 8.71
N VAL A 257 -12.35 18.72 9.85
CA VAL A 257 -11.62 17.95 10.88
C VAL A 257 -12.46 16.80 11.42
N PRO A 258 -13.70 17.03 11.92
CA PRO A 258 -14.55 15.93 12.37
C PRO A 258 -14.90 14.97 11.24
N ALA A 259 -15.04 15.44 9.99
CA ALA A 259 -15.30 14.55 8.87
C ALA A 259 -14.11 13.62 8.59
N LEU A 260 -12.86 14.11 8.58
CA LEU A 260 -11.67 13.28 8.43
C LEU A 260 -11.49 12.28 9.58
N LEU A 261 -11.76 12.70 10.82
CA LEU A 261 -11.76 11.82 11.98
C LEU A 261 -12.86 10.75 11.85
N THR A 262 -14.08 11.15 11.45
CA THR A 262 -15.15 10.18 11.18
C THR A 262 -14.72 9.17 10.14
N MET A 263 -14.10 9.57 9.01
CA MET A 263 -13.57 8.63 8.02
C MET A 263 -12.56 7.67 8.63
N ALA A 264 -11.63 8.14 9.46
CA ALA A 264 -10.61 7.30 10.09
C ALA A 264 -11.21 6.26 11.05
N TYR A 265 -12.19 6.64 11.87
CA TYR A 265 -12.80 5.75 12.85
C TYR A 265 -13.93 4.87 12.29
N THR A 266 -14.58 5.28 11.18
CA THR A 266 -15.65 4.52 10.53
C THR A 266 -15.18 3.66 9.35
N TRP A 267 -13.89 3.62 9.08
CA TRP A 267 -13.34 2.70 8.10
C TRP A 267 -13.41 1.26 8.63
N ALA A 268 -14.54 0.62 8.37
CA ALA A 268 -14.85 -0.74 8.77
C ALA A 268 -15.95 -1.32 7.86
N GLU A 269 -16.10 -2.63 7.90
CA GLU A 269 -17.06 -3.37 7.07
C GLU A 269 -18.48 -3.39 7.64
N GLU A 270 -18.76 -2.58 8.66
CA GLU A 270 -20.09 -2.45 9.28
C GLU A 270 -20.98 -1.47 8.51
N PHE A 271 -22.25 -1.80 8.37
CA PHE A 271 -23.21 -1.01 7.60
C PHE A 271 -23.32 0.46 8.07
N ALA A 272 -23.52 0.68 9.37
CA ALA A 272 -23.64 2.03 9.92
C ALA A 272 -22.35 2.86 9.72
N LYS A 273 -21.19 2.23 9.85
CA LYS A 273 -19.88 2.88 9.63
C LYS A 273 -19.67 3.21 8.15
N SER A 274 -20.08 2.34 7.24
CA SER A 274 -20.03 2.61 5.79
C SER A 274 -20.91 3.78 5.36
N LEU A 275 -22.10 3.93 5.97
CA LEU A 275 -22.97 5.10 5.75
C LEU A 275 -22.33 6.38 6.28
N ALA A 276 -21.80 6.35 7.51
CA ALA A 276 -21.12 7.48 8.14
C ALA A 276 -19.88 7.90 7.33
N PHE A 277 -19.12 6.93 6.84
CA PHE A 277 -17.98 7.17 5.96
C PHE A 277 -18.37 7.88 4.67
N GLY A 278 -19.41 7.42 3.97
CA GLY A 278 -19.92 8.06 2.77
C GLY A 278 -20.39 9.50 3.01
N GLY A 279 -21.08 9.75 4.12
CA GLY A 279 -21.48 11.09 4.55
C GLY A 279 -20.29 12.00 4.84
N ALA A 280 -19.29 11.51 5.58
CA ALA A 280 -18.07 12.24 5.89
C ALA A 280 -17.26 12.58 4.62
N LEU A 281 -17.17 11.65 3.67
CA LEU A 281 -16.53 11.87 2.37
C LEU A 281 -17.21 13.01 1.59
N MET A 282 -18.54 13.07 1.57
CA MET A 282 -19.30 14.17 0.98
C MET A 282 -19.01 15.52 1.66
N VAL A 283 -18.87 15.53 2.98
CA VAL A 283 -18.55 16.74 3.75
C VAL A 283 -17.15 17.24 3.39
N VAL A 284 -16.14 16.38 3.35
CA VAL A 284 -14.75 16.74 2.99
C VAL A 284 -14.69 17.42 1.62
N PHE A 285 -15.37 16.84 0.61
CA PHE A 285 -15.42 17.46 -0.73
C PHE A 285 -16.21 18.76 -0.74
N THR A 286 -17.35 18.82 -0.08
CA THR A 286 -18.14 20.05 0.01
C THR A 286 -17.32 21.17 0.66
N ALA A 287 -16.58 20.87 1.71
CA ALA A 287 -15.67 21.79 2.37
C ALA A 287 -14.51 22.23 1.45
N ALA A 288 -13.98 21.33 0.64
CA ALA A 288 -12.94 21.68 -0.32
C ALA A 288 -13.39 22.76 -1.32
N PHE A 289 -14.65 22.70 -1.78
CA PHE A 289 -15.20 23.67 -2.73
C PHE A 289 -15.76 24.93 -2.08
N ASN A 290 -16.33 24.84 -0.86
CA ASN A 290 -17.07 25.92 -0.20
C ASN A 290 -16.38 26.48 1.06
N GLY A 291 -15.33 25.82 1.58
CA GLY A 291 -14.52 26.32 2.68
C GLY A 291 -13.66 27.51 2.26
N ARG A 292 -13.38 28.39 3.19
CA ARG A 292 -12.54 29.58 2.95
C ARG A 292 -11.06 29.23 3.02
N TYR A 293 -10.58 28.76 4.15
CA TYR A 293 -9.16 28.46 4.38
C TYR A 293 -8.76 27.11 3.80
N PHE A 294 -9.59 26.10 3.93
CA PHE A 294 -9.34 24.77 3.38
C PHE A 294 -9.23 24.80 1.85
N SER A 295 -10.14 25.52 1.18
CA SER A 295 -10.06 25.72 -0.27
C SER A 295 -8.78 26.46 -0.69
N GLN A 296 -8.34 27.47 0.08
CA GLN A 296 -7.09 28.20 -0.18
C GLN A 296 -5.86 27.29 0.00
N LEU A 297 -5.83 26.47 1.06
CA LEU A 297 -4.77 25.49 1.29
C LEU A 297 -4.65 24.52 0.11
N LEU A 298 -5.77 23.95 -0.34
CA LEU A 298 -5.79 23.01 -1.47
C LEU A 298 -5.41 23.65 -2.81
N ARG A 299 -5.63 24.96 -2.98
CA ARG A 299 -5.23 25.72 -4.16
C ARG A 299 -3.78 26.21 -4.10
N ASN A 300 -3.09 26.00 -2.98
CA ASN A 300 -1.68 26.37 -2.87
C ASN A 300 -0.88 25.70 -3.99
N GLN A 301 0.04 26.46 -4.59
CA GLN A 301 0.79 25.99 -5.76
C GLN A 301 1.58 24.72 -5.51
N TRP A 302 2.21 24.58 -4.35
CA TRP A 302 2.97 23.37 -3.99
C TRP A 302 2.07 22.17 -3.72
N VAL A 303 0.99 22.40 -2.98
CA VAL A 303 -0.02 21.37 -2.71
C VAL A 303 -0.62 20.83 -4.02
N ALA A 304 -1.01 21.72 -4.92
CA ALA A 304 -1.57 21.35 -6.21
C ALA A 304 -0.55 20.65 -7.13
N VAL A 305 0.73 21.05 -7.09
CA VAL A 305 1.78 20.41 -7.91
C VAL A 305 2.09 18.99 -7.42
N ILE A 306 2.24 18.80 -6.11
CA ILE A 306 2.45 17.46 -5.54
C ILE A 306 1.25 16.56 -5.85
N GLY A 307 0.04 17.04 -5.63
CA GLY A 307 -1.18 16.31 -5.99
C GLY A 307 -1.32 16.05 -7.50
N GLY A 308 -0.76 16.93 -8.34
CA GLY A 308 -0.68 16.72 -9.79
C GLY A 308 0.19 15.52 -10.19
N MET A 309 1.21 15.18 -9.38
CA MET A 309 2.09 14.02 -9.56
C MET A 309 1.61 12.77 -8.80
N CYS A 310 0.42 12.81 -8.19
CA CYS A 310 -0.07 11.76 -7.29
C CYS A 310 -0.02 10.35 -7.91
N TYR A 311 -0.22 10.22 -9.21
CA TYR A 311 -0.18 8.95 -9.92
C TYR A 311 1.22 8.31 -9.89
N THR A 312 2.25 9.07 -10.24
CA THR A 312 3.64 8.60 -10.14
C THR A 312 4.02 8.33 -8.68
N ILE A 313 3.66 9.22 -7.74
CA ILE A 313 3.91 9.02 -6.30
C ILE A 313 3.27 7.70 -5.84
N TYR A 314 2.01 7.46 -6.23
CA TYR A 314 1.27 6.27 -5.85
C TYR A 314 1.89 4.97 -6.38
N LEU A 315 2.42 4.97 -7.60
CA LEU A 315 3.09 3.80 -8.18
C LEU A 315 4.44 3.48 -7.53
N THR A 316 5.18 4.50 -7.10
CA THR A 316 6.60 4.33 -6.74
C THR A 316 6.89 4.39 -5.25
N HIS A 317 5.96 4.89 -4.42
CA HIS A 317 6.25 5.15 -3.01
C HIS A 317 6.60 3.89 -2.22
N LEU A 318 5.84 2.80 -2.38
CA LEU A 318 6.03 1.61 -1.57
C LEU A 318 7.43 0.99 -1.75
N PRO A 319 7.92 0.71 -2.97
CA PRO A 319 9.29 0.24 -3.16
C PRO A 319 10.38 1.22 -2.72
N LEU A 320 10.12 2.54 -2.79
CA LEU A 320 11.07 3.55 -2.32
C LEU A 320 11.15 3.59 -0.79
N LEU A 321 10.01 3.44 -0.10
CA LEU A 321 9.96 3.33 1.36
C LEU A 321 10.60 2.04 1.84
N GLU A 322 10.39 0.93 1.13
CA GLU A 322 11.06 -0.35 1.39
C GLU A 322 12.59 -0.21 1.27
N LEU A 323 13.06 0.37 0.17
CA LEU A 323 14.47 0.64 -0.04
C LEU A 323 15.05 1.54 1.06
N GLN A 324 14.31 2.57 1.50
CA GLN A 324 14.73 3.43 2.61
C GLN A 324 14.95 2.62 3.89
N MET A 325 14.02 1.71 4.23
CA MET A 325 14.12 0.93 5.46
C MET A 325 15.33 0.00 5.49
N VAL A 326 15.82 -0.47 4.35
CA VAL A 326 17.10 -1.21 4.29
C VAL A 326 18.24 -0.43 4.97
N PHE A 327 18.28 0.89 4.81
CA PHE A 327 19.34 1.76 5.33
C PHE A 327 18.98 2.42 6.67
N THR A 328 17.71 2.54 7.02
CA THR A 328 17.27 3.37 8.16
C THR A 328 16.58 2.58 9.28
N LYS A 329 16.44 1.26 9.16
CA LYS A 329 15.75 0.39 10.13
C LYS A 329 16.30 0.48 11.55
N SER A 330 17.60 0.79 11.72
CA SER A 330 18.27 0.95 13.00
C SER A 330 18.26 2.38 13.54
N LEU A 331 17.80 3.35 12.74
CA LEU A 331 17.73 4.75 13.16
C LEU A 331 16.50 4.98 14.04
N ALA A 332 16.75 5.34 15.30
CA ALA A 332 15.71 5.69 16.26
C ALA A 332 16.08 6.96 17.03
N LEU A 333 15.10 7.81 17.30
CA LEU A 333 15.24 8.96 18.17
C LEU A 333 14.92 8.60 19.63
N THR A 334 13.92 7.76 19.84
CA THR A 334 13.41 7.37 21.16
C THR A 334 12.80 5.96 21.11
N SER A 335 12.35 5.46 22.25
CA SER A 335 11.53 4.24 22.34
C SER A 335 10.03 4.47 22.03
N HIS A 336 9.61 5.69 21.66
CA HIS A 336 8.23 5.99 21.32
C HIS A 336 7.97 5.93 19.81
N TYR A 337 6.77 5.50 19.42
CA TYR A 337 6.39 5.32 18.01
C TYR A 337 6.44 6.63 17.20
N LEU A 338 5.76 7.71 17.68
CA LEU A 338 5.60 8.94 16.91
C LEU A 338 6.91 9.63 16.50
N PRO A 339 7.91 9.82 17.40
CA PRO A 339 9.17 10.45 17.01
C PRO A 339 9.92 9.64 15.94
N ASN A 340 9.85 8.32 16.00
CA ASN A 340 10.48 7.46 15.00
C ASN A 340 9.74 7.49 13.67
N LEU A 341 8.40 7.50 13.67
CA LEU A 341 7.61 7.70 12.46
C LEU A 341 7.93 9.07 11.80
N LEU A 342 8.00 10.14 12.59
CA LEU A 342 8.34 11.48 12.07
C LEU A 342 9.76 11.52 11.51
N LEU A 343 10.73 10.85 12.13
CA LEU A 343 12.09 10.71 11.60
C LEU A 343 12.07 10.01 10.24
N GLN A 344 11.40 8.86 10.14
CA GLN A 344 11.33 8.09 8.91
C GLN A 344 10.57 8.86 7.81
N LEU A 345 9.51 9.59 8.15
CA LEU A 345 8.80 10.47 7.21
C LEU A 345 9.67 11.65 6.76
N ALA A 346 10.47 12.24 7.66
CA ALA A 346 11.38 13.34 7.31
C ALA A 346 12.45 12.92 6.29
N ILE A 347 12.84 11.66 6.27
CA ILE A 347 13.75 11.08 5.26
C ILE A 347 12.98 10.64 4.02
N GLY A 348 11.87 9.93 4.20
CA GLY A 348 11.13 9.25 3.13
C GLY A 348 10.35 10.20 2.24
N LEU A 349 9.67 11.20 2.80
CA LEU A 349 8.89 12.13 1.98
C LEU A 349 9.74 12.89 0.96
N PRO A 350 10.90 13.49 1.32
CA PRO A 350 11.79 14.09 0.33
C PRO A 350 12.30 13.11 -0.71
N LEU A 351 12.66 11.88 -0.31
CA LEU A 351 13.11 10.82 -1.23
C LEU A 351 12.02 10.46 -2.23
N VAL A 352 10.81 10.17 -1.77
CA VAL A 352 9.66 9.83 -2.62
C VAL A 352 9.30 10.99 -3.53
N LEU A 353 9.23 12.23 -3.02
CA LEU A 353 8.86 13.39 -3.82
C LEU A 353 9.92 13.73 -4.89
N ALA A 354 11.20 13.66 -4.55
CA ALA A 354 12.29 13.93 -5.50
C ALA A 354 12.34 12.88 -6.61
N SER A 355 12.29 11.59 -6.25
CA SER A 355 12.25 10.49 -7.22
C SER A 355 11.01 10.57 -8.10
N SER A 356 9.83 10.78 -7.50
CA SER A 356 8.59 10.91 -8.26
C SER A 356 8.57 12.13 -9.18
N ALA A 357 9.20 13.25 -8.80
CA ALA A 357 9.31 14.42 -9.69
C ALA A 357 10.14 14.10 -10.94
N VAL A 358 11.22 13.34 -10.81
CA VAL A 358 12.02 12.88 -11.94
C VAL A 358 11.21 11.95 -12.84
N PHE A 359 10.57 10.93 -12.27
CA PHE A 359 9.76 9.97 -13.03
C PHE A 359 8.54 10.62 -13.67
N TYR A 360 7.90 11.56 -12.99
CA TYR A 360 6.80 12.34 -13.56
C TYR A 360 7.23 13.09 -14.82
N LEU A 361 8.39 13.75 -14.79
CA LEU A 361 8.90 14.51 -15.92
C LEU A 361 9.30 13.60 -17.09
N VAL A 362 9.83 12.42 -16.81
CA VAL A 362 10.35 11.48 -17.82
C VAL A 362 9.26 10.55 -18.35
N LEU A 363 8.42 9.99 -17.47
CA LEU A 363 7.51 8.90 -17.85
C LEU A 363 6.03 9.32 -17.89
N GLU A 364 5.55 10.28 -17.06
CA GLU A 364 4.12 10.61 -17.04
C GLU A 364 3.80 11.85 -17.88
N LYS A 365 4.53 12.95 -17.66
CA LYS A 365 4.24 14.25 -18.31
C LYS A 365 4.31 14.23 -19.84
N PRO A 366 5.25 13.52 -20.50
CA PRO A 366 5.30 13.45 -21.96
C PRO A 366 4.04 12.85 -22.61
N PHE A 367 3.38 11.90 -21.92
CA PHE A 367 2.17 11.25 -22.41
C PHE A 367 0.88 12.05 -22.15
N MET A 368 0.96 13.15 -21.38
CA MET A 368 -0.21 14.04 -21.13
C MET A 368 -0.51 14.98 -22.31
N LYS A 369 0.40 15.20 -23.22
CA LYS A 369 0.26 16.14 -24.34
C LYS A 369 -0.59 15.57 -25.48
N LYS A 370 -1.29 16.46 -26.20
CA LYS A 370 -2.31 16.16 -27.22
C LYS A 370 -1.82 15.47 -28.49
N THR A 371 -0.54 15.22 -28.68
CA THR A 371 0.05 14.85 -29.96
C THR A 371 0.42 13.36 -30.02
N GLY A 372 -0.52 12.54 -30.53
CA GLY A 372 -0.23 11.20 -31.02
C GLY A 372 0.03 10.12 -29.96
N LEU A 373 0.11 8.87 -30.39
CA LEU A 373 0.39 7.67 -29.59
C LEU A 373 1.84 7.59 -29.09
N TRP A 374 2.73 8.50 -29.55
CA TRP A 374 4.14 8.50 -29.19
C TRP A 374 4.54 9.77 -28.46
N PRO A 375 5.33 9.66 -27.39
CA PRO A 375 5.81 10.80 -26.63
C PRO A 375 6.79 11.63 -27.46
N ASN A 376 6.62 12.95 -27.46
CA ASN A 376 7.58 13.85 -28.08
C ASN A 376 8.75 14.11 -27.13
N TRP A 377 9.79 13.28 -27.18
CA TRP A 377 10.97 13.35 -26.34
C TRP A 377 11.83 14.61 -26.55
N SER A 378 11.58 15.37 -27.63
CA SER A 378 12.32 16.61 -27.94
C SER A 378 12.04 17.77 -26.94
N ILE A 379 11.12 17.57 -25.99
CA ILE A 379 10.66 18.61 -25.05
C ILE A 379 11.19 18.40 -23.63
N ILE A 380 11.98 17.36 -23.39
CA ILE A 380 12.67 17.25 -22.08
C ILE A 380 13.79 18.30 -22.09
N PRO A 381 13.76 19.32 -21.22
CA PRO A 381 14.77 20.38 -21.22
C PRO A 381 16.08 19.88 -20.55
N PHE A 382 16.49 18.64 -20.85
CA PHE A 382 17.72 18.06 -20.30
C PHE A 382 18.96 18.90 -20.68
N LYS A 383 18.93 19.52 -21.89
CA LYS A 383 19.99 20.43 -22.34
C LYS A 383 20.02 21.77 -21.61
N SER A 384 18.89 22.27 -21.10
CA SER A 384 18.86 23.59 -20.46
C SER A 384 19.12 23.57 -18.94
N ILE A 385 18.88 22.44 -18.27
CA ILE A 385 19.03 22.32 -16.82
C ILE A 385 20.47 21.94 -16.44
N PHE A 386 21.14 21.09 -17.23
CA PHE A 386 22.50 20.62 -16.93
C PHE A 386 23.61 21.38 -17.64
N MET A 387 23.37 21.96 -18.84
CA MET A 387 24.43 22.60 -19.63
C MET A 387 24.64 24.11 -19.37
N LYS A 388 23.81 24.77 -18.57
CA LYS A 388 23.96 26.21 -18.28
C LYS A 388 24.91 26.52 -17.12
N LYS A 389 25.57 25.53 -16.53
CA LYS A 389 26.58 25.72 -15.45
C LYS A 389 27.82 24.85 -15.56
N MET A 390 28.11 24.25 -16.71
CA MET A 390 29.43 23.72 -16.97
C MET A 390 30.14 24.61 -18.00
N ASN A 391 30.69 25.75 -17.54
CA ASN A 391 31.87 26.32 -18.17
C ASN A 391 32.99 25.29 -17.96
N VAL A 392 33.26 24.52 -19.02
CA VAL A 392 34.39 23.60 -19.07
C VAL A 392 35.66 24.45 -19.00
N ALA A 393 36.19 24.64 -17.80
CA ALA A 393 37.59 24.91 -17.64
C ALA A 393 38.35 23.69 -18.13
N LYS A 394 39.22 23.87 -19.11
CA LYS A 394 40.10 22.83 -19.67
C LYS A 394 40.79 22.10 -18.53
N ALA A 395 40.58 20.77 -18.49
CA ALA A 395 41.23 19.90 -17.53
C ALA A 395 42.76 19.91 -17.76
N PRO A 396 43.57 20.07 -16.72
CA PRO A 396 44.98 19.71 -16.81
C PRO A 396 45.15 18.19 -16.74
N ALA A 397 46.15 17.73 -17.45
CA ALA A 397 46.52 16.34 -17.65
C ALA A 397 46.59 15.54 -16.34
N SER A 398 46.17 14.30 -16.44
CA SER A 398 46.15 13.25 -15.43
C SER A 398 47.43 13.18 -14.59
N SER A 399 47.30 13.33 -13.26
CA SER A 399 48.39 12.95 -12.37
C SER A 399 48.27 11.48 -11.96
N PRO A 400 49.39 10.75 -11.80
CA PRO A 400 49.42 9.29 -11.58
C PRO A 400 48.94 8.84 -10.18
N LYS A 401 48.46 9.77 -9.33
CA LYS A 401 48.00 9.46 -7.95
C LYS A 401 46.61 8.83 -7.85
N ARG A 402 45.79 8.89 -8.93
CA ARG A 402 44.46 8.24 -8.91
C ARG A 402 44.48 6.75 -9.28
N LEU A 403 45.52 6.30 -9.96
CA LEU A 403 45.75 4.87 -10.22
C LEU A 403 46.25 4.11 -9.00
N LEU A 404 46.96 4.81 -8.09
CA LEU A 404 47.48 4.21 -6.85
C LEU A 404 46.40 3.94 -5.81
N THR A 405 45.33 4.77 -5.77
CA THR A 405 44.19 4.57 -4.84
C THR A 405 43.28 3.41 -5.27
N ILE A 406 43.14 3.17 -6.55
CA ILE A 406 42.38 2.02 -7.08
C ILE A 406 43.20 0.73 -6.88
N ALA A 407 44.53 0.78 -7.07
CA ALA A 407 45.41 -0.35 -6.81
C ALA A 407 45.51 -0.72 -5.31
N LEU A 408 45.44 0.28 -4.40
CA LEU A 408 45.44 0.04 -2.96
C LEU A 408 44.08 -0.50 -2.45
N LEU A 409 42.96 -0.15 -3.09
CA LEU A 409 41.64 -0.75 -2.81
C LEU A 409 41.54 -2.20 -3.31
N LEU A 410 42.21 -2.54 -4.42
CA LEU A 410 42.33 -3.92 -4.94
C LEU A 410 43.31 -4.77 -4.14
N ALA A 411 44.36 -4.18 -3.55
CA ALA A 411 45.30 -4.87 -2.69
C ALA A 411 44.78 -5.17 -1.27
N ALA A 412 43.80 -4.41 -0.80
CA ALA A 412 43.16 -4.63 0.50
C ALA A 412 42.17 -5.82 0.50
N THR A 413 41.75 -6.31 -0.67
CA THR A 413 40.85 -7.46 -0.80
C THR A 413 41.58 -8.82 -0.87
N THR A 414 42.94 -8.84 -0.92
CA THR A 414 43.72 -10.07 -1.00
C THR A 414 44.30 -10.55 0.33
N ALA A 415 44.00 -9.89 1.45
CA ALA A 415 44.59 -10.21 2.77
C ALA A 415 43.67 -11.06 3.67
N PHE A 416 42.56 -11.61 3.18
CA PHE A 416 41.70 -12.53 3.92
C PHE A 416 41.43 -13.83 3.13
N THR A 417 42.53 -14.55 2.82
CA THR A 417 42.42 -15.98 2.53
C THR A 417 43.07 -16.75 3.66
N GLN A 418 42.36 -16.88 4.76
CA GLN A 418 42.62 -17.98 5.68
C GLN A 418 41.98 -19.24 5.07
N ASN A 419 42.82 -20.26 4.88
CA ASN A 419 42.42 -21.65 4.63
C ASN A 419 41.58 -22.16 5.79
N GLU A 420 40.27 -21.93 5.80
CA GLU A 420 39.32 -22.79 6.48
C GLU A 420 38.95 -23.91 5.51
N THR A 421 39.42 -25.11 5.79
CA THR A 421 38.82 -26.34 5.30
C THR A 421 37.39 -26.35 5.85
N ASP A 422 36.45 -25.85 5.09
CA ASP A 422 35.01 -25.78 5.42
C ASP A 422 34.52 -27.22 5.65
N ASN A 423 34.48 -27.64 6.89
CA ASN A 423 33.93 -28.92 7.31
C ASN A 423 32.41 -28.76 7.42
N TYR A 424 31.70 -28.92 6.30
CA TYR A 424 30.21 -28.84 6.22
C TYR A 424 29.58 -30.06 6.90
N GLN A 425 29.71 -30.16 8.25
CA GLN A 425 29.02 -31.18 9.02
C GLN A 425 27.59 -30.75 9.27
N LEU A 426 26.66 -31.37 8.54
CA LEU A 426 25.23 -31.17 8.72
C LEU A 426 24.64 -32.28 9.59
N PRO A 427 23.75 -31.94 10.54
CA PRO A 427 22.90 -32.92 11.17
C PRO A 427 22.06 -33.69 10.14
N PRO A 428 21.55 -34.89 10.48
CA PRO A 428 20.60 -35.61 9.61
C PRO A 428 19.39 -34.75 9.27
N LEU A 429 18.85 -34.92 8.06
CA LEU A 429 17.72 -34.13 7.54
C LEU A 429 16.54 -34.09 8.51
N ASP A 430 16.17 -35.22 9.10
CA ASP A 430 15.06 -35.29 10.07
C ASP A 430 15.29 -34.41 11.31
N SER A 431 16.55 -34.30 11.75
CA SER A 431 16.92 -33.42 12.86
C SER A 431 16.82 -31.95 12.48
N LEU A 432 17.21 -31.60 11.24
CA LEU A 432 17.07 -30.23 10.73
C LEU A 432 15.62 -29.81 10.60
N ILE A 433 14.75 -30.69 10.08
CA ILE A 433 13.32 -30.45 10.01
C ILE A 433 12.73 -30.19 11.40
N LYS A 434 13.08 -31.04 12.36
CA LYS A 434 12.59 -30.88 13.74
C LYS A 434 13.00 -29.55 14.34
N ILE A 435 14.27 -29.17 14.22
CA ILE A 435 14.80 -27.89 14.73
C ILE A 435 14.11 -26.70 14.04
N ALA A 436 13.91 -26.77 12.72
CA ALA A 436 13.23 -25.72 11.97
C ALA A 436 11.77 -25.52 12.42
N LEU A 437 11.03 -26.60 12.68
CA LEU A 437 9.67 -26.52 13.19
C LEU A 437 9.62 -25.95 14.62
N GLU A 438 10.56 -26.35 15.50
CA GLU A 438 10.64 -25.83 16.87
C GLU A 438 11.03 -24.35 16.93
N ASN A 439 11.91 -23.90 16.03
CA ASN A 439 12.42 -22.53 16.00
C ASN A 439 11.55 -21.56 15.18
N SER A 440 10.62 -22.06 14.35
CA SER A 440 9.85 -21.25 13.41
C SER A 440 9.00 -20.16 14.09
N PRO A 441 9.26 -18.86 13.82
CA PRO A 441 8.44 -17.78 14.34
C PRO A 441 7.01 -17.79 13.76
N ILE A 442 6.87 -18.31 12.51
CA ILE A 442 5.57 -18.40 11.82
C ILE A 442 4.65 -19.38 12.54
N LEU A 443 5.17 -20.55 12.95
CA LEU A 443 4.37 -21.52 13.71
C LEU A 443 3.99 -21.00 15.10
N ARG A 444 4.89 -20.30 15.78
CA ARG A 444 4.55 -19.65 17.07
C ARG A 444 3.44 -18.61 16.92
N SER A 445 3.48 -17.81 15.87
CA SER A 445 2.42 -16.85 15.56
C SER A 445 1.10 -17.56 15.29
N GLN A 446 1.12 -18.67 14.56
CA GLN A 446 -0.08 -19.46 14.28
C GLN A 446 -0.63 -20.13 15.54
N ASP A 447 0.23 -20.60 16.45
CA ASP A 447 -0.20 -21.16 17.74
C ASP A 447 -0.95 -20.12 18.59
N VAL A 448 -0.45 -18.89 18.63
CA VAL A 448 -1.15 -17.75 19.28
C VAL A 448 -2.49 -17.47 18.59
N TRP A 449 -2.54 -17.51 17.26
CA TRP A 449 -3.78 -17.32 16.50
C TRP A 449 -4.83 -18.39 16.82
N ILE A 450 -4.43 -19.66 16.92
CA ILE A 450 -5.30 -20.77 17.34
C ILE A 450 -5.87 -20.51 18.74
N GLU A 451 -5.04 -20.02 19.66
CA GLU A 451 -5.48 -19.70 21.02
C GLU A 451 -6.51 -18.55 21.02
N ILE A 452 -6.30 -17.50 20.22
CA ILE A 452 -7.25 -16.39 20.05
C ILE A 452 -8.60 -16.93 19.54
N GLN A 453 -8.61 -17.73 18.46
CA GLN A 453 -9.83 -18.29 17.91
C GLN A 453 -10.56 -19.22 18.92
N GLN A 454 -9.81 -19.95 19.72
CA GLN A 454 -10.38 -20.74 20.80
C GLN A 454 -11.04 -19.88 21.88
N GLN A 455 -10.45 -18.76 22.24
CA GLN A 455 -11.02 -17.82 23.22
C GLN A 455 -12.27 -17.14 22.64
N GLU A 456 -12.27 -16.75 21.37
CA GLU A 456 -13.44 -16.20 20.70
C GLU A 456 -14.62 -17.19 20.70
N TRP A 457 -14.36 -18.46 20.37
CA TRP A 457 -15.39 -19.49 20.48
C TRP A 457 -15.92 -19.65 21.92
N LYS A 458 -15.05 -19.59 22.94
CA LYS A 458 -15.47 -19.63 24.34
C LYS A 458 -16.30 -18.38 24.74
N LEU A 459 -15.98 -17.22 24.17
CA LEU A 459 -16.74 -15.98 24.39
C LEU A 459 -18.13 -16.07 23.75
N GLU A 460 -18.23 -16.57 22.51
CA GLU A 460 -19.52 -16.79 21.85
C GLU A 460 -20.46 -17.69 22.67
N LYS A 461 -19.93 -18.74 23.27
CA LYS A 461 -20.70 -19.58 24.19
C LYS A 461 -21.26 -18.85 25.40
N LYS A 462 -20.57 -17.79 25.87
CA LYS A 462 -20.95 -16.98 27.04
C LYS A 462 -21.83 -15.77 26.71
N GLN A 463 -22.02 -15.41 25.46
CA GLN A 463 -22.79 -14.23 25.03
C GLN A 463 -24.24 -14.23 25.53
N TRP A 464 -24.81 -15.39 25.91
CA TRP A 464 -26.13 -15.44 26.54
C TRP A 464 -26.21 -14.61 27.84
N MET A 465 -25.07 -14.40 28.52
CA MET A 465 -25.02 -13.58 29.74
C MET A 465 -25.37 -12.12 29.45
N ASN A 466 -25.18 -11.65 28.23
CA ASN A 466 -25.54 -10.29 27.81
C ASN A 466 -27.07 -10.08 27.71
N LEU A 467 -27.85 -11.14 27.76
CA LEU A 467 -29.32 -11.05 27.83
C LEU A 467 -29.81 -10.59 29.18
N VAL A 468 -28.98 -10.68 30.23
CA VAL A 468 -29.32 -10.32 31.60
C VAL A 468 -28.47 -9.10 32.01
N SER A 469 -29.11 -8.00 32.32
CA SER A 469 -28.45 -6.80 32.84
C SER A 469 -28.98 -6.45 34.22
N VAL A 470 -28.09 -6.13 35.15
CA VAL A 470 -28.42 -5.59 36.47
C VAL A 470 -28.09 -4.10 36.42
N GLY A 471 -29.07 -3.27 36.71
CA GLY A 471 -28.94 -1.83 36.74
C GLY A 471 -29.37 -1.23 38.08
N ALA A 472 -28.60 -0.27 38.57
CA ALA A 472 -28.99 0.61 39.64
C ALA A 472 -28.86 2.06 39.15
N ALA A 473 -29.91 2.83 39.32
CA ALA A 473 -29.92 4.25 38.96
C ALA A 473 -30.46 5.09 40.11
N THR A 474 -29.84 6.23 40.35
CA THR A 474 -30.31 7.25 41.27
C THR A 474 -30.67 8.48 40.45
N ASN A 475 -31.93 8.88 40.54
CA ASN A 475 -32.43 10.13 39.96
C ASN A 475 -32.69 11.13 41.09
N VAL A 476 -31.96 12.24 41.07
CA VAL A 476 -32.20 13.36 41.98
C VAL A 476 -32.84 14.47 41.16
N GLY A 477 -34.05 14.86 41.53
CA GLY A 477 -34.78 15.89 40.81
C GLY A 477 -35.74 16.64 41.71
N THR A 478 -36.17 17.80 41.26
CA THR A 478 -37.21 18.59 41.91
C THR A 478 -38.55 18.20 41.30
N ASN A 479 -39.39 17.53 42.08
CA ASN A 479 -40.73 17.17 41.64
C ASN A 479 -41.71 18.21 42.17
N SER A 480 -42.54 18.77 41.31
CA SER A 480 -43.65 19.64 41.68
C SER A 480 -44.86 18.76 41.99
N VAL A 481 -45.27 18.73 43.24
CA VAL A 481 -46.46 17.99 43.71
C VAL A 481 -47.53 19.00 44.01
N LEU A 482 -48.73 18.79 43.48
CA LEU A 482 -49.92 19.54 43.88
C LEU A 482 -50.41 18.98 45.22
N ASP A 483 -50.29 19.78 46.27
CA ASP A 483 -50.84 19.44 47.61
C ASP A 483 -52.12 20.20 47.83
N TYR A 484 -53.13 19.52 48.40
CA TYR A 484 -54.42 20.09 48.73
C TYR A 484 -54.39 20.55 50.16
N GLN A 485 -54.41 21.90 50.38
CA GLN A 485 -54.53 22.46 51.70
C GLN A 485 -55.94 23.06 51.90
N GLN A 486 -56.62 22.54 52.87
CA GLN A 486 -57.91 23.06 53.31
C GLN A 486 -57.70 23.97 54.56
N THR A 487 -57.85 25.25 54.34
CA THR A 487 -57.92 26.23 55.46
C THR A 487 -59.38 26.52 55.80
N THR A 488 -59.64 27.11 56.97
CA THR A 488 -61.00 27.38 57.50
C THR A 488 -61.83 28.28 56.58
N THR A 489 -61.27 28.88 55.54
CA THR A 489 -61.96 29.83 54.65
C THR A 489 -61.83 29.55 53.17
N SER A 490 -60.88 28.70 52.69
CA SER A 490 -60.74 28.33 51.28
C SER A 490 -59.99 27.03 51.14
N ALA A 491 -60.30 26.32 50.06
CA ALA A 491 -59.53 25.12 49.61
C ALA A 491 -58.72 25.51 48.39
N GLU A 492 -57.41 25.42 48.45
CA GLU A 492 -56.53 25.82 47.38
C GLU A 492 -55.47 24.74 47.13
N TYR A 493 -55.14 24.49 45.82
CA TYR A 493 -54.07 23.62 45.46
C TYR A 493 -52.75 24.41 45.40
N ILE A 494 -51.80 24.02 46.23
CA ILE A 494 -50.47 24.64 46.27
C ILE A 494 -49.46 23.72 45.61
N THR A 495 -48.68 24.27 44.71
CA THR A 495 -47.55 23.53 44.07
C THR A 495 -46.37 23.57 45.03
N LEU A 496 -46.06 22.43 45.62
CA LEU A 496 -44.86 22.27 46.44
C LEU A 496 -43.74 21.64 45.62
N ASN A 497 -42.63 22.37 45.49
CA ASN A 497 -41.42 21.84 44.89
C ASN A 497 -40.64 21.07 45.97
N ARG A 498 -40.67 19.72 45.87
CA ARG A 498 -39.87 18.86 46.74
C ARG A 498 -38.68 18.30 45.99
N GLN A 499 -37.49 18.45 46.53
CA GLN A 499 -36.34 17.68 46.11
C GLN A 499 -36.52 16.22 46.54
N SER A 500 -36.56 15.31 45.60
CA SER A 500 -36.66 13.88 45.85
C SER A 500 -35.52 13.14 45.18
N ALA A 501 -34.93 12.19 45.88
CA ALA A 501 -34.01 11.22 45.35
C ALA A 501 -34.77 9.90 45.19
N VAL A 502 -34.85 9.42 43.95
CA VAL A 502 -35.48 8.13 43.65
C VAL A 502 -34.35 7.13 43.32
N TYR A 503 -34.28 6.06 44.09
CA TYR A 503 -33.37 4.96 43.91
C TYR A 503 -34.10 3.83 43.19
N ASN A 504 -33.62 3.47 41.98
CA ASN A 504 -34.16 2.37 41.23
C ASN A 504 -33.10 1.27 41.14
N ALA A 505 -33.40 0.08 41.59
CA ALA A 505 -32.61 -1.11 41.35
C ALA A 505 -33.46 -2.11 40.57
N GLY A 506 -32.96 -2.61 39.47
CA GLY A 506 -33.74 -3.50 38.62
C GLY A 506 -32.88 -4.54 37.93
N LEU A 507 -33.48 -5.70 37.67
CA LEU A 507 -32.95 -6.74 36.82
C LEU A 507 -33.75 -6.65 35.51
N ALA A 508 -33.02 -6.42 34.40
CA ALA A 508 -33.63 -6.39 33.08
C ALA A 508 -33.16 -7.58 32.25
N VAL A 509 -34.11 -8.31 31.69
CA VAL A 509 -33.84 -9.38 30.71
C VAL A 509 -34.28 -8.83 29.35
N ARG A 510 -33.29 -8.64 28.44
CA ARG A 510 -33.55 -8.15 27.09
C ARG A 510 -33.28 -9.29 26.11
N ILE A 511 -34.32 -9.86 25.51
CA ILE A 511 -34.24 -10.93 24.54
C ILE A 511 -34.45 -10.35 23.13
N SER A 512 -33.42 -10.38 22.32
CA SER A 512 -33.51 -10.08 20.89
C SER A 512 -33.85 -11.36 20.13
N LEU A 513 -34.91 -11.34 19.34
CA LEU A 513 -35.32 -12.50 18.54
C LEU A 513 -34.23 -12.92 17.56
N GLY A 514 -33.53 -11.93 16.97
CA GLY A 514 -32.39 -12.16 16.07
C GLY A 514 -31.25 -12.91 16.76
N ASP A 515 -30.88 -12.52 17.97
CA ASP A 515 -29.80 -13.16 18.71
C ASP A 515 -30.13 -14.60 19.11
N VAL A 516 -31.39 -14.89 19.41
CA VAL A 516 -31.84 -16.25 19.74
C VAL A 516 -31.77 -17.15 18.51
N LEU A 517 -32.25 -16.67 17.35
CA LEU A 517 -32.30 -17.44 16.11
C LEU A 517 -30.91 -17.67 15.50
N THR A 518 -30.01 -16.71 15.59
CA THR A 518 -28.68 -16.79 14.96
C THR A 518 -27.58 -17.32 15.87
N ARG A 519 -27.87 -17.55 17.15
CA ARG A 519 -26.88 -17.97 18.14
C ARG A 519 -26.21 -19.31 17.83
N GLY A 520 -27.01 -20.27 17.36
CA GLY A 520 -26.50 -21.59 16.95
C GLY A 520 -25.47 -21.47 15.82
N ASP A 521 -25.80 -20.63 14.83
CA ASP A 521 -24.95 -20.38 13.67
C ASP A 521 -23.68 -19.64 14.05
N LYS A 522 -23.76 -18.58 14.88
CA LYS A 522 -22.58 -17.84 15.38
C LYS A 522 -21.62 -18.76 16.15
N ASN A 523 -22.12 -19.58 17.05
CA ASN A 523 -21.29 -20.53 17.79
C ASN A 523 -20.66 -21.60 16.86
N ASN A 524 -21.38 -22.03 15.83
CA ASN A 524 -20.87 -22.96 14.83
C ASN A 524 -19.77 -22.31 13.97
N ILE A 525 -19.99 -21.08 13.53
CA ILE A 525 -18.99 -20.31 12.75
C ILE A 525 -17.71 -20.17 13.57
N ALA A 526 -17.77 -19.69 14.81
CA ALA A 526 -16.60 -19.52 15.65
C ALA A 526 -15.86 -20.85 15.91
N ARG A 527 -16.59 -21.98 16.00
CA ARG A 527 -15.97 -23.30 16.08
C ARG A 527 -15.22 -23.68 14.81
N LEU A 528 -15.84 -23.45 13.66
CA LEU A 528 -15.23 -23.76 12.36
C LEU A 528 -14.00 -22.87 12.07
N GLU A 529 -14.01 -21.62 12.52
CA GLU A 529 -12.85 -20.72 12.44
C GLU A 529 -11.67 -21.23 13.29
N TRP A 530 -11.94 -21.74 14.50
CA TRP A 530 -10.91 -22.39 15.30
C TRP A 530 -10.38 -23.69 14.65
N GLU A 531 -11.27 -24.55 14.10
CA GLU A 531 -10.86 -25.77 13.39
C GLU A 531 -10.03 -25.42 12.13
N ARG A 532 -10.42 -24.37 11.40
CA ARG A 532 -9.66 -23.85 10.26
C ARG A 532 -8.26 -23.39 10.66
N ALA A 533 -8.13 -22.62 11.74
CA ALA A 533 -6.84 -22.15 12.22
C ALA A 533 -5.88 -23.31 12.58
N GLN A 534 -6.43 -24.44 13.08
CA GLN A 534 -5.64 -25.66 13.31
C GLN A 534 -5.20 -26.32 12.00
N ALA A 535 -6.06 -26.38 10.99
CA ALA A 535 -5.71 -26.91 9.69
C ALA A 535 -4.65 -26.06 8.98
N ASP A 536 -4.76 -24.74 9.07
CA ASP A 536 -3.78 -23.81 8.53
C ASP A 536 -2.38 -23.99 9.16
N ARG A 537 -2.32 -24.34 10.46
CA ARG A 537 -1.06 -24.68 11.14
C ARG A 537 -0.38 -25.92 10.52
N LEU A 538 -1.15 -26.94 10.20
CA LEU A 538 -0.60 -28.15 9.56
C LEU A 538 -0.06 -27.86 8.16
N ILE A 539 -0.75 -27.02 7.40
CA ILE A 539 -0.29 -26.58 6.07
C ILE A 539 1.04 -25.82 6.19
N LEU A 540 1.19 -24.97 7.22
CA LEU A 540 2.45 -24.26 7.47
C LEU A 540 3.58 -25.21 7.88
N GLU A 541 3.30 -26.21 8.69
CA GLU A 541 4.29 -27.26 9.04
C GLU A 541 4.82 -27.98 7.79
N ASP A 542 3.90 -28.38 6.90
CA ASP A 542 4.27 -29.06 5.67
C ASP A 542 5.10 -28.15 4.75
N LYS A 543 4.74 -26.86 4.62
CA LYS A 543 5.52 -25.89 3.84
C LYS A 543 6.95 -25.71 4.38
N ILE A 544 7.09 -25.59 5.69
CA ILE A 544 8.43 -25.47 6.30
C ILE A 544 9.25 -26.75 6.04
N ARG A 545 8.62 -27.91 6.16
CA ARG A 545 9.26 -29.20 5.88
C ARG A 545 9.74 -29.28 4.42
N GLU A 546 8.89 -28.94 3.46
CA GLU A 546 9.23 -28.90 2.04
C GLU A 546 10.39 -27.94 1.75
N GLU A 547 10.36 -26.74 2.35
CA GLU A 547 11.42 -25.76 2.17
C GLU A 547 12.77 -26.25 2.75
N VAL A 548 12.79 -26.85 3.94
CA VAL A 548 14.00 -27.45 4.53
C VAL A 548 14.55 -28.56 3.65
N ILE A 549 13.68 -29.45 3.12
CA ILE A 549 14.11 -30.51 2.20
C ILE A 549 14.72 -29.91 0.94
N SER A 550 14.05 -28.94 0.34
CA SER A 550 14.52 -28.26 -0.88
C SER A 550 15.89 -27.61 -0.67
N GLN A 551 16.09 -26.86 0.40
CA GLN A 551 17.37 -26.20 0.70
C GLN A 551 18.47 -27.21 1.05
N TYR A 552 18.13 -28.32 1.70
CA TYR A 552 19.06 -29.41 1.97
C TYR A 552 19.52 -30.09 0.67
N ASP A 553 18.62 -30.37 -0.25
CA ASP A 553 18.93 -30.96 -1.55
C ASP A 553 19.80 -30.04 -2.41
N HIS A 554 19.48 -28.72 -2.40
CA HIS A 554 20.30 -27.70 -3.05
C HIS A 554 21.74 -27.69 -2.51
N LEU A 555 21.91 -27.75 -1.19
CA LEU A 555 23.23 -27.80 -0.57
C LEU A 555 23.97 -29.11 -0.93
N GLN A 556 23.30 -30.25 -0.91
CA GLN A 556 23.88 -31.54 -1.31
C GLN A 556 24.35 -31.50 -2.78
N ALA A 557 23.56 -30.91 -3.66
CA ALA A 557 23.92 -30.75 -5.06
C ALA A 557 25.14 -29.82 -5.24
N ALA A 558 25.17 -28.70 -4.53
CA ALA A 558 26.29 -27.75 -4.54
C ALA A 558 27.59 -28.37 -4.01
N LEU A 559 27.53 -29.18 -2.95
CA LEU A 559 28.69 -29.90 -2.39
C LEU A 559 29.21 -30.97 -3.36
N ARG A 560 28.33 -31.70 -4.04
CA ARG A 560 28.74 -32.67 -5.09
C ARG A 560 29.40 -31.97 -6.27
N LEU A 561 28.83 -30.83 -6.70
CA LEU A 561 29.45 -30.05 -7.80
C LEU A 561 30.82 -29.52 -7.38
N LEU A 562 30.98 -29.02 -6.18
CA LEU A 562 32.25 -28.55 -5.63
C LEU A 562 33.34 -29.66 -5.66
N THR A 563 32.98 -30.92 -5.32
CA THR A 563 33.92 -32.05 -5.37
C THR A 563 34.29 -32.41 -6.81
N LEU A 564 33.36 -32.35 -7.75
CA LEU A 564 33.62 -32.61 -9.16
C LEU A 564 34.52 -31.53 -9.78
N GLU A 565 34.28 -30.26 -9.47
CA GLU A 565 35.11 -29.15 -9.95
C GLU A 565 36.53 -29.17 -9.36
N ALA A 566 36.67 -29.60 -8.11
CA ALA A 566 37.99 -29.82 -7.50
C ALA A 566 38.79 -30.90 -8.21
N GLN A 567 38.14 -32.03 -8.58
CA GLN A 567 38.77 -33.08 -9.39
C GLN A 567 39.13 -32.60 -10.80
N SER A 568 38.25 -31.80 -11.43
CA SER A 568 38.48 -31.18 -12.73
C SER A 568 39.68 -30.25 -12.71
N LEU A 569 39.80 -29.40 -11.70
CA LEU A 569 40.95 -28.50 -11.52
C LEU A 569 42.24 -29.27 -11.36
N GLU A 570 42.28 -30.34 -10.57
CA GLU A 570 43.48 -31.17 -10.37
C GLU A 570 43.92 -31.79 -11.68
N SER A 571 42.98 -32.31 -12.50
CA SER A 571 43.28 -32.82 -13.86
C SER A 571 43.86 -31.74 -14.77
N GLN A 572 43.29 -30.54 -14.80
CA GLN A 572 43.79 -29.42 -15.62
C GLN A 572 45.15 -28.91 -15.12
N ARG A 573 45.42 -28.99 -13.80
CA ARG A 573 46.70 -28.60 -13.21
C ARG A 573 47.80 -29.54 -13.63
N LEU A 574 47.57 -30.86 -13.60
CA LEU A 574 48.51 -31.87 -14.09
C LEU A 574 48.79 -31.71 -15.60
N ALA A 575 47.73 -31.48 -16.38
CA ALA A 575 47.88 -31.23 -17.82
C ALA A 575 48.71 -29.96 -18.10
N PHE A 576 48.53 -28.92 -17.34
CA PHE A 576 49.30 -27.68 -17.44
C PHE A 576 50.76 -27.87 -17.02
N GLU A 577 51.08 -28.64 -15.97
CA GLU A 577 52.44 -28.94 -15.55
C GLU A 577 53.23 -29.67 -16.66
N VAL A 578 52.58 -30.62 -17.33
CA VAL A 578 53.17 -31.29 -18.52
C VAL A 578 53.40 -30.30 -19.66
N ALA A 579 52.44 -29.44 -19.94
CA ALA A 579 52.55 -28.40 -20.98
C ALA A 579 53.66 -27.38 -20.64
N ASP A 580 53.81 -26.96 -19.39
CA ASP A 580 54.86 -26.05 -18.94
C ASP A 580 56.28 -26.67 -19.12
N THR A 581 56.42 -27.97 -18.85
CA THR A 581 57.67 -28.70 -19.08
C THR A 581 58.06 -28.69 -20.58
N TYR A 582 57.13 -29.08 -21.47
CA TYR A 582 57.38 -29.08 -22.91
C TYR A 582 57.63 -27.67 -23.50
N PHE A 583 56.98 -26.64 -22.92
CA PHE A 583 57.23 -25.27 -23.34
C PHE A 583 58.62 -24.79 -22.93
N ARG A 584 59.08 -25.11 -21.72
CA ARG A 584 60.44 -24.80 -21.23
C ARG A 584 61.56 -25.54 -22.05
N GLU A 585 61.24 -26.75 -22.48
CA GLU A 585 62.11 -27.53 -23.35
C GLU A 585 62.13 -27.05 -24.81
N GLY A 586 61.30 -26.03 -25.15
CA GLY A 586 61.20 -25.46 -26.48
C GLY A 586 60.51 -26.35 -27.54
N THR A 587 59.84 -27.42 -27.09
CA THR A 587 59.12 -28.38 -27.94
C THR A 587 57.62 -28.02 -28.15
N MET A 588 57.09 -27.10 -27.41
CA MET A 588 55.68 -26.63 -27.51
C MET A 588 55.61 -25.20 -28.02
N LYS A 589 54.62 -24.92 -28.92
CA LYS A 589 54.33 -23.56 -29.40
C LYS A 589 53.59 -22.73 -28.35
N LEU A 590 53.87 -21.42 -28.34
CA LEU A 590 53.22 -20.44 -27.41
C LEU A 590 51.70 -20.46 -27.48
N GLU A 591 51.10 -20.65 -28.66
CA GLU A 591 49.65 -20.76 -28.83
C GLU A 591 49.05 -21.93 -28.07
N THR A 592 49.67 -23.12 -28.14
CA THR A 592 49.20 -24.32 -27.43
C THR A 592 49.38 -24.17 -25.92
N TYR A 593 50.51 -23.61 -25.48
CA TYR A 593 50.73 -23.29 -24.07
C TYR A 593 49.70 -22.33 -23.50
N SER A 594 49.36 -21.26 -24.24
CA SER A 594 48.35 -20.28 -23.80
C SER A 594 46.95 -20.88 -23.68
N VAL A 595 46.62 -21.88 -24.52
CA VAL A 595 45.34 -22.62 -24.42
C VAL A 595 45.27 -23.44 -23.12
N GLU A 596 46.36 -24.19 -22.80
CA GLU A 596 46.39 -24.99 -21.57
C GLU A 596 46.37 -24.11 -20.29
N LEU A 597 47.06 -22.96 -20.30
CA LEU A 597 47.01 -21.99 -19.26
C LEU A 597 45.57 -21.43 -19.06
N SER A 598 44.91 -21.12 -20.17
CA SER A 598 43.51 -20.62 -20.14
C SER A 598 42.53 -21.64 -19.58
N LYS A 599 42.71 -22.95 -19.90
CA LYS A 599 41.90 -24.03 -19.35
C LYS A 599 42.08 -24.14 -17.83
N LYS A 600 43.34 -24.09 -17.33
CA LYS A 600 43.64 -24.10 -15.90
C LYS A 600 42.98 -22.93 -15.19
N ILE A 601 43.14 -21.70 -15.70
CA ILE A 601 42.53 -20.49 -15.11
C ILE A 601 41.00 -20.60 -15.13
N SER A 602 40.41 -21.15 -16.19
CA SER A 602 38.96 -21.37 -16.25
C SER A 602 38.48 -22.36 -15.20
N ALA A 603 39.21 -23.48 -14.99
CA ALA A 603 38.87 -24.45 -13.96
C ALA A 603 39.01 -23.89 -12.55
N GLU A 604 40.06 -23.10 -12.25
CA GLU A 604 40.22 -22.38 -10.99
C GLU A 604 39.02 -21.44 -10.70
N LYS A 605 38.63 -20.70 -11.73
CA LYS A 605 37.44 -19.79 -11.63
C LYS A 605 36.14 -20.55 -11.38
N THR A 606 35.91 -21.67 -12.06
CA THR A 606 34.72 -22.50 -11.90
C THR A 606 34.65 -23.11 -10.50
N LEU A 607 35.76 -23.60 -9.98
CA LEU A 607 35.85 -24.13 -8.63
C LEU A 607 35.49 -23.04 -7.59
N GLU A 608 35.99 -21.82 -7.75
CA GLU A 608 35.70 -20.73 -6.84
C GLU A 608 34.21 -20.33 -6.87
N TYR A 609 33.57 -20.33 -8.02
CA TYR A 609 32.13 -20.13 -8.13
C TYR A 609 31.35 -21.25 -7.43
N SER A 610 31.72 -22.50 -7.61
CA SER A 610 31.07 -23.63 -6.92
C SER A 610 31.25 -23.57 -5.41
N ARG A 611 32.41 -23.09 -4.92
CA ARG A 611 32.66 -22.84 -3.50
C ARG A 611 31.73 -21.77 -2.92
N ILE A 612 31.59 -20.63 -3.60
CA ILE A 612 30.69 -19.55 -3.20
C ILE A 612 29.24 -20.03 -3.15
N GLU A 613 28.81 -20.81 -4.14
CA GLU A 613 27.44 -21.32 -4.16
C GLU A 613 27.17 -22.34 -3.04
N ALA A 614 28.13 -23.21 -2.74
CA ALA A 614 28.03 -24.13 -1.60
C ALA A 614 27.94 -23.38 -0.26
N GLN A 615 28.76 -22.34 -0.07
CA GLN A 615 28.70 -21.49 1.12
C GLN A 615 27.36 -20.74 1.26
N LYS A 616 26.83 -20.24 0.15
CA LYS A 616 25.54 -19.56 0.11
C LYS A 616 24.41 -20.53 0.50
N SER A 617 24.34 -21.70 -0.12
CA SER A 617 23.33 -22.72 0.18
C SER A 617 23.41 -23.18 1.64
N TYR A 618 24.62 -23.31 2.20
CA TYR A 618 24.81 -23.66 3.62
C TYR A 618 24.29 -22.58 4.56
N ARG A 619 24.54 -21.30 4.28
CA ARG A 619 24.01 -20.19 5.07
C ARG A 619 22.50 -20.11 5.00
N GLN A 620 21.91 -20.27 3.81
CA GLN A 620 20.45 -20.25 3.63
C GLN A 620 19.78 -21.38 4.43
N LEU A 621 20.33 -22.59 4.41
CA LEU A 621 19.79 -23.70 5.19
C LEU A 621 19.91 -23.43 6.71
N ARG A 622 21.05 -22.89 7.17
CA ARG A 622 21.23 -22.54 8.59
C ARG A 622 20.25 -21.48 9.06
N GLU A 623 20.05 -20.45 8.27
CA GLU A 623 19.11 -19.37 8.57
C GLU A 623 17.67 -19.90 8.64
N LEU A 624 17.27 -20.76 7.69
CA LEU A 624 15.95 -21.38 7.66
C LEU A 624 15.70 -22.27 8.89
N VAL A 625 16.70 -23.02 9.33
CA VAL A 625 16.63 -23.92 10.49
C VAL A 625 16.75 -23.15 11.81
N GLY A 626 17.33 -21.95 11.79
CA GLY A 626 17.53 -21.13 12.98
C GLY A 626 18.71 -21.57 13.84
N ILE A 627 19.84 -22.02 13.21
CA ILE A 627 21.09 -22.45 13.86
C ILE A 627 22.32 -21.70 13.33
#